data_dbf393dacc052ca8367925218c8de5c5
#
_entry.id   dbf393dacc052ca8367925218c8de5c5
#
_cell.length_a   1.000
_cell.length_b   1.000
_cell.length_c   1.000
_cell.angle_alpha   90.00
_cell.angle_beta   90.00
_cell.angle_gamma   90.00
#
_symmetry.space_group_name_H-M   'P 1'
#
loop_
_entity.id
_entity.type
_entity.pdbx_description
1 polymer ?
#
loop_
_entity_poly.entity_id
_entity_poly.type
_entity_poly.pdbx_seq_one_letter_code
_entity_poly.pdbx_strand_id
1 'polypeptide(L)'
;MQPIKKMNPEKTINTIGELYSPLSLACQQDLITNSKMTTFKRGEIVVREGQFSKKAYLIVQGCARAYYLKDGKDISDWFAFENQFMASIVSFFSEEPSPHYVEFVEDAIVLEFSKDAFDSLSNKYHDFERFISKVVTETMLGLCERLYTIQFNKAEERYKHLITIHPDITNRIPLTHIASYLGITLETLSRIRNPKNRI
;
A
#
# COMPACT_ATOMS: atom_id res chain seq x y z
N MET A 1 -9.60 -18.17 -1.12
CA MET A 1 -8.52 -17.76 -0.18
C MET A 1 -7.75 -19.02 0.24
N GLN A 2 -6.46 -19.09 -0.04
CA GLN A 2 -5.64 -20.23 0.45
C GLN A 2 -5.51 -20.09 1.98
N PRO A 3 -5.57 -21.19 2.74
CA PRO A 3 -5.43 -21.13 4.19
C PRO A 3 -4.04 -20.62 4.57
N ILE A 4 -3.95 -19.73 5.57
CA ILE A 4 -2.72 -19.08 6.10
C ILE A 4 -1.57 -20.08 6.30
N LYS A 5 -1.87 -21.33 6.69
CA LYS A 5 -0.88 -22.39 6.88
C LYS A 5 -0.06 -22.78 5.64
N LYS A 6 -0.43 -22.29 4.43
CA LYS A 6 0.30 -22.56 3.17
C LYS A 6 1.15 -21.41 2.67
N MET A 7 1.07 -20.25 3.31
CA MET A 7 1.92 -19.11 2.90
C MET A 7 3.23 -19.14 3.68
N ASN A 8 4.33 -19.16 2.94
CA ASN A 8 5.68 -19.22 3.50
C ASN A 8 6.24 -17.81 3.61
N PRO A 9 6.47 -17.27 4.84
CA PRO A 9 7.09 -15.96 5.03
C PRO A 9 8.44 -15.82 4.31
N GLU A 10 9.23 -16.89 4.28
CA GLU A 10 10.54 -16.92 3.61
C GLU A 10 10.41 -16.59 2.13
N LYS A 11 9.42 -17.19 1.43
CA LYS A 11 9.18 -16.91 0.02
C LYS A 11 8.85 -15.43 -0.19
N THR A 12 8.03 -14.85 0.66
CA THR A 12 7.67 -13.42 0.58
C THR A 12 8.89 -12.54 0.79
N ILE A 13 9.70 -12.82 1.82
CA ILE A 13 10.91 -12.06 2.12
C ILE A 13 11.93 -12.17 0.98
N ASN A 14 12.12 -13.36 0.40
CA ASN A 14 12.97 -13.53 -0.78
C ASN A 14 12.47 -12.69 -1.96
N THR A 15 11.16 -12.74 -2.25
CA THR A 15 10.58 -11.97 -3.36
C THR A 15 10.81 -10.46 -3.18
N ILE A 16 10.59 -9.90 -2.00
CA ILE A 16 10.84 -8.46 -1.78
C ILE A 16 12.34 -8.12 -1.81
N GLY A 17 13.20 -9.05 -1.37
CA GLY A 17 14.65 -8.90 -1.51
C GLY A 17 15.08 -8.80 -2.98
N GLU A 18 14.49 -9.60 -3.87
CA GLU A 18 14.72 -9.52 -5.31
C GLU A 18 14.16 -8.23 -5.93
N LEU A 19 13.00 -7.77 -5.47
CA LEU A 19 12.34 -6.58 -6.00
C LEU A 19 13.02 -5.27 -5.60
N TYR A 20 13.45 -5.16 -4.34
CA TYR A 20 13.96 -3.91 -3.80
C TYR A 20 15.49 -3.92 -3.64
N SER A 21 16.01 -4.77 -2.77
CA SER A 21 17.45 -4.94 -2.53
C SER A 21 17.71 -6.27 -1.82
N PRO A 22 18.73 -7.04 -2.22
CA PRO A 22 19.07 -8.32 -1.60
C PRO A 22 19.34 -8.17 -0.09
N LEU A 23 18.79 -9.11 0.67
CA LEU A 23 18.98 -9.25 2.12
C LEU A 23 19.83 -10.49 2.42
N SER A 24 20.76 -10.38 3.34
CA SER A 24 21.53 -11.53 3.85
C SER A 24 20.62 -12.54 4.54
N LEU A 25 21.02 -13.81 4.56
CA LEU A 25 20.23 -14.87 5.21
C LEU A 25 19.96 -14.56 6.70
N ALA A 26 20.94 -13.98 7.39
CA ALA A 26 20.77 -13.59 8.79
C ALA A 26 19.71 -12.48 8.95
N CYS A 27 19.73 -11.47 8.08
CA CYS A 27 18.74 -10.42 8.05
C CYS A 27 17.34 -10.98 7.74
N GLN A 28 17.22 -11.85 6.76
CA GLN A 28 15.94 -12.50 6.40
C GLN A 28 15.35 -13.30 7.56
N GLN A 29 16.17 -14.08 8.28
CA GLN A 29 15.75 -14.85 9.45
C GLN A 29 15.26 -13.95 10.58
N ASP A 30 16.01 -12.89 10.88
CA ASP A 30 15.61 -11.93 11.91
C ASP A 30 14.34 -11.16 11.50
N LEU A 31 14.21 -10.80 10.22
CA LEU A 31 13.01 -10.15 9.69
C LEU A 31 11.77 -11.05 9.84
N ILE A 32 11.89 -12.34 9.56
CA ILE A 32 10.81 -13.33 9.75
C ILE A 32 10.48 -13.47 11.24
N THR A 33 11.50 -13.60 12.09
CA THR A 33 11.32 -13.79 13.53
C THR A 33 10.64 -12.59 14.19
N ASN A 34 10.94 -11.37 13.73
CA ASN A 34 10.39 -10.13 14.25
C ASN A 34 9.13 -9.64 13.51
N SER A 35 8.58 -10.46 12.60
CA SER A 35 7.33 -10.18 11.92
C SER A 35 6.22 -11.14 12.40
N LYS A 36 4.97 -10.73 12.18
CA LYS A 36 3.80 -11.55 12.47
C LYS A 36 2.94 -11.68 11.23
N MET A 37 2.68 -12.93 10.80
CA MET A 37 1.68 -13.19 9.79
C MET A 37 0.28 -12.93 10.36
N THR A 38 -0.44 -11.97 9.79
CA THR A 38 -1.76 -11.53 10.25
C THR A 38 -2.74 -11.52 9.08
N THR A 39 -4.02 -11.77 9.37
CA THR A 39 -5.11 -11.65 8.38
C THR A 39 -6.05 -10.55 8.77
N PHE A 40 -6.53 -9.85 7.77
CA PHE A 40 -7.54 -8.80 7.91
C PHE A 40 -8.70 -9.06 6.97
N LYS A 41 -9.88 -8.61 7.38
CA LYS A 41 -11.09 -8.70 6.56
C LYS A 41 -11.25 -7.44 5.73
N ARG A 42 -11.95 -7.59 4.61
CA ARG A 42 -12.38 -6.44 3.81
C ARG A 42 -13.13 -5.42 4.67
N GLY A 43 -12.74 -4.15 4.56
CA GLY A 43 -13.29 -3.03 5.32
C GLY A 43 -12.70 -2.86 6.72
N GLU A 44 -11.72 -3.69 7.10
CA GLU A 44 -11.07 -3.56 8.41
C GLU A 44 -10.11 -2.37 8.42
N ILE A 45 -10.37 -1.41 9.31
CA ILE A 45 -9.56 -0.20 9.49
C ILE A 45 -8.53 -0.47 10.58
N VAL A 46 -7.26 -0.37 10.24
CA VAL A 46 -6.13 -0.64 11.14
C VAL A 46 -5.45 0.62 11.66
N VAL A 47 -5.68 1.77 11.02
CA VAL A 47 -5.26 3.08 11.50
C VAL A 47 -6.39 4.08 11.24
N ARG A 48 -6.73 4.90 12.24
CA ARG A 48 -7.67 6.00 12.09
C ARG A 48 -6.94 7.34 12.18
N GLU A 49 -7.48 8.36 11.53
CA GLU A 49 -7.03 9.74 11.70
C GLU A 49 -6.94 10.10 13.20
N GLY A 50 -5.86 10.78 13.57
CA GLY A 50 -5.56 11.15 14.95
C GLY A 50 -4.94 10.04 15.81
N GLN A 51 -4.89 8.79 15.34
CA GLN A 51 -4.25 7.70 16.07
C GLN A 51 -2.76 7.63 15.78
N PHE A 52 -1.99 7.21 16.79
CA PHE A 52 -0.60 6.81 16.61
C PHE A 52 -0.55 5.37 16.09
N SER A 53 0.28 5.12 15.08
CA SER A 53 0.52 3.79 14.54
C SER A 53 2.00 3.48 14.45
N LYS A 54 2.45 2.49 15.22
CA LYS A 54 3.82 1.97 15.20
C LYS A 54 3.92 0.65 14.41
N LYS A 55 3.09 0.48 13.37
CA LYS A 55 3.03 -0.73 12.58
C LYS A 55 3.15 -0.44 11.09
N ALA A 56 3.90 -1.32 10.40
CA ALA A 56 3.95 -1.41 8.96
C ALA A 56 3.50 -2.81 8.52
N TYR A 57 2.86 -2.89 7.36
CA TYR A 57 2.26 -4.09 6.81
C TYR A 57 2.83 -4.36 5.42
N LEU A 58 3.56 -5.46 5.25
CA LEU A 58 3.90 -5.97 3.92
C LEU A 58 2.72 -6.81 3.41
N ILE A 59 2.15 -6.41 2.30
CA ILE A 59 1.03 -7.13 1.71
C ILE A 59 1.56 -8.43 1.06
N VAL A 60 1.13 -9.57 1.59
CA VAL A 60 1.44 -10.89 1.03
C VAL A 60 0.36 -11.31 0.03
N GLN A 61 -0.89 -11.01 0.36
CA GLN A 61 -2.06 -11.19 -0.49
C GLN A 61 -3.09 -10.14 -0.12
N GLY A 62 -3.77 -9.59 -1.12
CA GLY A 62 -4.82 -8.61 -0.91
C GLY A 62 -4.37 -7.18 -1.20
N CYS A 63 -5.15 -6.23 -0.78
CA CYS A 63 -4.90 -4.81 -1.00
C CYS A 63 -5.32 -3.97 0.21
N ALA A 64 -4.50 -2.97 0.54
CA ALA A 64 -4.82 -1.94 1.51
C ALA A 64 -4.85 -0.56 0.84
N ARG A 65 -5.55 0.39 1.44
CA ARG A 65 -5.53 1.80 1.04
C ARG A 65 -5.32 2.74 2.21
N ALA A 66 -4.69 3.88 1.94
CA ALA A 66 -4.74 5.05 2.79
C ALA A 66 -5.76 6.04 2.21
N TYR A 67 -6.55 6.70 3.08
CA TYR A 67 -7.55 7.67 2.64
C TYR A 67 -7.80 8.74 3.70
N TYR A 68 -8.25 9.89 3.25
CA TYR A 68 -8.67 11.01 4.09
C TYR A 68 -10.19 11.14 4.08
N LEU A 69 -10.74 11.67 5.18
CA LEU A 69 -12.11 12.15 5.23
C LEU A 69 -12.11 13.68 5.25
N LYS A 70 -12.60 14.32 4.20
CA LYS A 70 -12.68 15.78 4.09
C LYS A 70 -14.07 16.20 3.62
N ASP A 71 -14.74 17.03 4.41
CA ASP A 71 -16.08 17.54 4.11
C ASP A 71 -17.10 16.43 3.76
N GLY A 72 -17.04 15.32 4.53
CA GLY A 72 -17.86 14.12 4.31
C GLY A 72 -17.49 13.27 3.09
N LYS A 73 -16.39 13.58 2.40
CA LYS A 73 -15.89 12.84 1.24
C LYS A 73 -14.73 11.94 1.63
N ASP A 74 -14.78 10.70 1.17
CA ASP A 74 -13.68 9.73 1.22
C ASP A 74 -12.71 10.01 0.06
N ILE A 75 -11.47 10.35 0.37
CA ILE A 75 -10.43 10.70 -0.61
C ILE A 75 -9.32 9.67 -0.52
N SER A 76 -9.33 8.69 -1.42
CA SER A 76 -8.27 7.69 -1.53
C SER A 76 -6.97 8.35 -1.95
N ASP A 77 -5.93 8.12 -1.17
CA ASP A 77 -4.63 8.71 -1.39
C ASP A 77 -3.65 7.72 -2.04
N TRP A 78 -3.65 6.49 -1.56
CA TRP A 78 -2.69 5.49 -1.98
C TRP A 78 -3.26 4.08 -1.80
N PHE A 79 -2.90 3.16 -2.71
CA PHE A 79 -3.15 1.72 -2.61
C PHE A 79 -1.83 0.97 -2.49
N ALA A 80 -1.80 -0.08 -1.67
CA ALA A 80 -0.70 -1.03 -1.62
C ALA A 80 -1.22 -2.42 -1.97
N PHE A 81 -0.57 -3.06 -2.94
CA PHE A 81 -0.84 -4.40 -3.43
C PHE A 81 0.22 -5.39 -2.96
N GLU A 82 0.18 -6.62 -3.44
CA GLU A 82 1.14 -7.67 -3.10
C GLU A 82 2.59 -7.20 -3.29
N ASN A 83 3.44 -7.56 -2.35
CA ASN A 83 4.86 -7.18 -2.26
C ASN A 83 5.12 -5.68 -1.99
N GLN A 84 4.08 -4.90 -1.69
CA GLN A 84 4.20 -3.50 -1.30
C GLN A 84 3.93 -3.32 0.20
N PHE A 85 4.45 -2.23 0.75
CA PHE A 85 4.24 -1.89 2.15
C PHE A 85 3.11 -0.88 2.31
N MET A 86 2.36 -1.02 3.41
CA MET A 86 1.37 -0.07 3.88
C MET A 86 1.68 0.33 5.31
N ALA A 87 1.70 1.63 5.57
CA ALA A 87 1.80 2.20 6.91
C ALA A 87 1.19 3.61 6.92
N SER A 88 0.84 4.14 8.08
CA SER A 88 0.72 5.59 8.22
C SER A 88 2.13 6.17 8.27
N ILE A 89 2.62 6.68 7.13
CA ILE A 89 4.01 7.13 6.98
C ILE A 89 4.37 8.19 8.05
N VAL A 90 3.51 9.19 8.24
CA VAL A 90 3.71 10.25 9.24
C VAL A 90 3.79 9.65 10.63
N SER A 91 2.85 8.77 10.99
CA SER A 91 2.85 8.19 12.33
C SER A 91 4.00 7.21 12.57
N PHE A 92 4.36 6.43 11.54
CA PHE A 92 5.41 5.43 11.66
C PHE A 92 6.81 6.04 11.73
N PHE A 93 7.11 7.09 10.93
CA PHE A 93 8.45 7.67 10.86
C PHE A 93 8.62 8.93 11.70
N SER A 94 7.59 9.77 11.86
CA SER A 94 7.67 11.03 12.59
C SER A 94 7.10 10.95 14.01
N GLU A 95 6.48 9.81 14.38
CA GLU A 95 5.81 9.62 15.69
C GLU A 95 4.75 10.69 15.98
N GLU A 96 4.06 11.15 14.94
CA GLU A 96 2.93 12.07 15.03
C GLU A 96 1.60 11.33 14.80
N PRO A 97 0.46 11.90 15.21
CA PRO A 97 -0.85 11.30 14.90
C PRO A 97 -1.05 11.12 13.39
N SER A 98 -1.64 10.01 12.99
CA SER A 98 -1.94 9.73 11.58
C SER A 98 -2.87 10.80 11.00
N PRO A 99 -2.55 11.43 9.86
CA PRO A 99 -3.45 12.37 9.19
C PRO A 99 -4.55 11.66 8.38
N HIS A 100 -4.50 10.35 8.26
CA HIS A 100 -5.39 9.56 7.41
C HIS A 100 -5.76 8.22 8.04
N TYR A 101 -6.70 7.55 7.41
CA TYR A 101 -7.11 6.18 7.71
C TYR A 101 -6.31 5.19 6.87
N VAL A 102 -6.10 3.97 7.41
CA VAL A 102 -5.60 2.82 6.65
C VAL A 102 -6.61 1.68 6.81
N GLU A 103 -7.09 1.13 5.69
CA GLU A 103 -8.02 0.01 5.68
C GLU A 103 -7.62 -1.05 4.65
N PHE A 104 -8.05 -2.29 4.87
CA PHE A 104 -7.95 -3.35 3.87
C PHE A 104 -9.21 -3.36 2.99
N VAL A 105 -9.04 -3.19 1.69
CA VAL A 105 -10.17 -3.09 0.73
C VAL A 105 -10.63 -4.45 0.19
N GLU A 106 -9.91 -5.51 0.53
CA GLU A 106 -10.26 -6.92 0.32
C GLU A 106 -9.70 -7.77 1.47
N ASP A 107 -10.10 -9.04 1.58
CA ASP A 107 -9.50 -9.97 2.56
C ASP A 107 -8.00 -10.05 2.29
N ALA A 108 -7.18 -9.82 3.31
CA ALA A 108 -5.76 -9.68 3.17
C ALA A 108 -4.96 -10.58 4.12
N ILE A 109 -3.76 -10.96 3.67
CA ILE A 109 -2.73 -11.61 4.48
C ILE A 109 -1.49 -10.72 4.40
N VAL A 110 -0.91 -10.39 5.55
CA VAL A 110 0.23 -9.49 5.65
C VAL A 110 1.31 -10.04 6.58
N LEU A 111 2.55 -9.57 6.39
CA LEU A 111 3.56 -9.57 7.43
C LEU A 111 3.53 -8.22 8.13
N GLU A 112 3.19 -8.24 9.41
CA GLU A 112 3.13 -7.07 10.28
C GLU A 112 4.47 -6.89 11.00
N PHE A 113 5.01 -5.67 10.98
CA PHE A 113 6.25 -5.26 11.64
C PHE A 113 5.96 -4.13 12.61
N SER A 114 6.51 -4.21 13.81
CA SER A 114 6.52 -3.07 14.74
C SER A 114 7.65 -2.08 14.38
N LYS A 115 7.50 -0.83 14.81
CA LYS A 115 8.54 0.21 14.67
C LYS A 115 9.83 -0.22 15.40
N ASP A 116 9.71 -0.81 16.59
CA ASP A 116 10.86 -1.26 17.38
C ASP A 116 11.64 -2.38 16.66
N ALA A 117 10.92 -3.34 16.03
CA ALA A 117 11.54 -4.38 15.23
C ALA A 117 12.25 -3.80 14.00
N PHE A 118 11.62 -2.83 13.36
CA PHE A 118 12.18 -2.11 12.22
C PHE A 118 13.48 -1.39 12.61
N ASP A 119 13.47 -0.61 13.69
CA ASP A 119 14.65 0.13 14.17
C ASP A 119 15.78 -0.82 14.59
N SER A 120 15.44 -1.93 15.26
CA SER A 120 16.42 -2.96 15.63
C SER A 120 17.10 -3.57 14.40
N LEU A 121 16.34 -3.89 13.34
CA LEU A 121 16.90 -4.43 12.11
C LEU A 121 17.75 -3.40 11.38
N SER A 122 17.31 -2.15 11.29
CA SER A 122 18.06 -1.05 10.70
C SER A 122 19.41 -0.83 11.38
N ASN A 123 19.43 -0.86 12.70
CA ASN A 123 20.67 -0.71 13.48
C ASN A 123 21.61 -1.91 13.36
N LYS A 124 21.08 -3.11 13.10
CA LYS A 124 21.86 -4.35 13.06
C LYS A 124 22.37 -4.70 11.65
N TYR A 125 21.60 -4.40 10.61
CA TYR A 125 21.86 -4.88 9.26
C TYR A 125 21.95 -3.74 8.25
N HIS A 126 23.13 -3.51 7.72
CA HIS A 126 23.34 -2.49 6.68
C HIS A 126 22.61 -2.80 5.36
N ASP A 127 22.41 -4.06 5.04
CA ASP A 127 21.61 -4.48 3.87
C ASP A 127 20.11 -4.22 4.07
N PHE A 128 19.60 -4.27 5.31
CA PHE A 128 18.24 -3.83 5.63
C PHE A 128 18.06 -2.32 5.44
N GLU A 129 19.01 -1.51 5.85
CA GLU A 129 19.02 -0.06 5.60
C GLU A 129 18.94 0.24 4.08
N ARG A 130 19.75 -0.44 3.26
CA ARG A 130 19.68 -0.29 1.80
C ARG A 130 18.33 -0.73 1.23
N PHE A 131 17.81 -1.85 1.74
CA PHE A 131 16.49 -2.35 1.35
C PHE A 131 15.40 -1.32 1.66
N ILE A 132 15.36 -0.77 2.86
CA ILE A 132 14.37 0.25 3.26
C ILE A 132 14.56 1.55 2.47
N SER A 133 15.80 1.98 2.26
CA SER A 133 16.09 3.15 1.40
C SER A 133 15.48 2.96 0.00
N LYS A 134 15.56 1.76 -0.57
CA LYS A 134 14.96 1.45 -1.86
C LYS A 134 13.44 1.45 -1.80
N VAL A 135 12.83 0.82 -0.79
CA VAL A 135 11.36 0.84 -0.57
C VAL A 135 10.84 2.26 -0.47
N VAL A 136 11.48 3.11 0.34
CA VAL A 136 11.09 4.50 0.53
C VAL A 136 11.26 5.30 -0.78
N THR A 137 12.35 5.08 -1.50
CA THR A 137 12.60 5.74 -2.80
C THR A 137 11.53 5.39 -3.82
N GLU A 138 11.18 4.12 -3.98
CA GLU A 138 10.13 3.68 -4.91
C GLU A 138 8.76 4.26 -4.51
N THR A 139 8.45 4.27 -3.21
CA THR A 139 7.23 4.91 -2.70
C THR A 139 7.20 6.40 -3.01
N MET A 140 8.29 7.11 -2.78
CA MET A 140 8.42 8.54 -3.08
C MET A 140 8.25 8.81 -4.58
N LEU A 141 8.90 8.03 -5.44
CA LEU A 141 8.78 8.16 -6.90
C LEU A 141 7.33 7.94 -7.35
N GLY A 142 6.63 6.94 -6.80
CA GLY A 142 5.22 6.69 -7.09
C GLY A 142 4.32 7.86 -6.66
N LEU A 143 4.58 8.46 -5.49
CA LEU A 143 3.85 9.65 -5.03
C LEU A 143 4.13 10.88 -5.91
N CYS A 144 5.38 11.08 -6.34
CA CYS A 144 5.75 12.15 -7.27
C CYS A 144 5.04 11.96 -8.63
N GLU A 145 5.03 10.74 -9.17
CA GLU A 145 4.33 10.43 -10.41
C GLU A 145 2.82 10.66 -10.28
N ARG A 146 2.22 10.23 -9.17
CA ARG A 146 0.80 10.49 -8.89
C ARG A 146 0.51 12.00 -8.84
N LEU A 147 1.32 12.78 -8.16
CA LEU A 147 1.18 14.23 -8.09
C LEU A 147 1.26 14.85 -9.48
N TYR A 148 2.26 14.45 -10.28
CA TYR A 148 2.41 14.88 -11.66
C TYR A 148 1.17 14.56 -12.49
N THR A 149 0.68 13.32 -12.43
CA THR A 149 -0.47 12.89 -13.23
C THR A 149 -1.75 13.62 -12.84
N ILE A 150 -1.96 13.92 -11.55
CA ILE A 150 -3.11 14.70 -11.09
C ILE A 150 -3.06 16.15 -11.60
N GLN A 151 -1.87 16.76 -11.63
CA GLN A 151 -1.70 18.16 -12.03
C GLN A 151 -1.75 18.37 -13.55
N PHE A 152 -1.20 17.44 -14.33
CA PHE A 152 -0.93 17.67 -15.75
C PHE A 152 -1.75 16.79 -16.70
N ASN A 153 -2.22 15.62 -16.25
CA ASN A 153 -2.92 14.67 -17.13
C ASN A 153 -4.45 14.85 -17.05
N LYS A 154 -5.11 14.63 -18.20
CA LYS A 154 -6.57 14.54 -18.24
C LYS A 154 -7.07 13.28 -17.54
N ALA A 155 -8.33 13.26 -17.12
CA ALA A 155 -8.96 12.14 -16.43
C ALA A 155 -8.81 10.80 -17.16
N GLU A 156 -8.97 10.80 -18.51
CA GLU A 156 -8.82 9.59 -19.33
C GLU A 156 -7.36 9.07 -19.31
N GLU A 157 -6.37 9.96 -19.33
CA GLU A 157 -4.95 9.61 -19.30
C GLU A 157 -4.58 9.04 -17.94
N ARG A 158 -5.07 9.65 -16.84
CA ARG A 158 -4.89 9.12 -15.48
C ARG A 158 -5.46 7.72 -15.32
N TYR A 159 -6.66 7.49 -15.84
CA TYR A 159 -7.28 6.17 -15.80
C TYR A 159 -6.51 5.15 -16.64
N LYS A 160 -6.09 5.51 -17.86
CA LYS A 160 -5.27 4.63 -18.72
C LYS A 160 -3.95 4.26 -18.04
N HIS A 161 -3.28 5.23 -17.43
CA HIS A 161 -2.05 4.98 -16.68
C HIS A 161 -2.29 4.01 -15.52
N LEU A 162 -3.33 4.22 -14.73
CA LEU A 162 -3.68 3.35 -13.61
C LEU A 162 -3.93 1.90 -14.03
N ILE A 163 -4.71 1.67 -15.10
CA ILE A 163 -4.97 0.30 -15.58
C ILE A 163 -3.77 -0.35 -16.29
N THR A 164 -2.82 0.45 -16.76
CA THR A 164 -1.56 -0.08 -17.31
C THR A 164 -0.67 -0.64 -16.20
N ILE A 165 -0.59 0.07 -15.06
CA ILE A 165 0.20 -0.38 -13.90
C ILE A 165 -0.52 -1.50 -13.15
N HIS A 166 -1.84 -1.38 -12.99
CA HIS A 166 -2.68 -2.31 -12.25
C HIS A 166 -3.87 -2.79 -13.10
N PRO A 167 -3.66 -3.75 -14.03
CA PRO A 167 -4.71 -4.19 -14.98
C PRO A 167 -5.98 -4.70 -14.31
N ASP A 168 -5.86 -5.34 -13.16
CA ASP A 168 -6.98 -5.96 -12.42
C ASP A 168 -7.63 -5.04 -11.38
N ILE A 169 -7.21 -3.78 -11.28
CA ILE A 169 -7.64 -2.87 -10.21
C ILE A 169 -9.16 -2.72 -10.14
N THR A 170 -9.85 -2.69 -11.29
CA THR A 170 -11.30 -2.53 -11.35
C THR A 170 -12.09 -3.75 -10.86
N ASN A 171 -11.44 -4.92 -10.78
CA ASN A 171 -12.02 -6.15 -10.23
C ASN A 171 -11.77 -6.27 -8.72
N ARG A 172 -10.77 -5.56 -8.20
CA ARG A 172 -10.32 -5.64 -6.81
C ARG A 172 -10.80 -4.47 -5.96
N ILE A 173 -10.81 -3.27 -6.54
CA ILE A 173 -11.08 -2.02 -5.82
C ILE A 173 -12.45 -1.46 -6.24
N PRO A 174 -13.31 -1.04 -5.30
CA PRO A 174 -14.55 -0.33 -5.61
C PRO A 174 -14.31 0.89 -6.51
N LEU A 175 -15.16 1.07 -7.52
CA LEU A 175 -15.02 2.18 -8.48
C LEU A 175 -15.09 3.55 -7.81
N THR A 176 -15.78 3.67 -6.68
CA THR A 176 -15.81 4.89 -5.88
C THR A 176 -14.43 5.27 -5.35
N HIS A 177 -13.64 4.29 -4.87
CA HIS A 177 -12.28 4.52 -4.40
C HIS A 177 -11.33 4.82 -5.57
N ILE A 178 -11.51 4.15 -6.71
CA ILE A 178 -10.73 4.45 -7.92
C ILE A 178 -11.02 5.86 -8.42
N ALA A 179 -12.29 6.27 -8.49
CA ALA A 179 -12.67 7.62 -8.90
C ALA A 179 -12.06 8.68 -7.96
N SER A 180 -12.18 8.46 -6.66
CA SER A 180 -11.59 9.31 -5.62
C SER A 180 -10.07 9.41 -5.78
N TYR A 181 -9.36 8.29 -5.94
CA TYR A 181 -7.91 8.24 -6.18
C TYR A 181 -7.49 9.04 -7.42
N LEU A 182 -8.28 8.94 -8.50
CA LEU A 182 -8.05 9.69 -9.74
C LEU A 182 -8.46 11.17 -9.67
N GLY A 183 -9.07 11.62 -8.56
CA GLY A 183 -9.56 12.99 -8.40
C GLY A 183 -10.72 13.33 -9.34
N ILE A 184 -11.59 12.36 -9.64
CA ILE A 184 -12.77 12.52 -10.50
C ILE A 184 -14.04 11.97 -9.83
N THR A 185 -15.20 12.30 -10.37
CA THR A 185 -16.47 11.72 -9.91
C THR A 185 -16.67 10.30 -10.47
N LEU A 186 -17.51 9.51 -9.79
CA LEU A 186 -17.87 8.16 -10.24
C LEU A 186 -18.53 8.19 -11.63
N GLU A 187 -19.34 9.21 -11.93
CA GLU A 187 -19.99 9.41 -13.22
C GLU A 187 -18.95 9.66 -14.32
N THR A 188 -17.92 10.46 -14.00
CA THR A 188 -16.82 10.72 -14.95
C THR A 188 -16.04 9.43 -15.22
N LEU A 189 -15.73 8.64 -14.19
CA LEU A 189 -15.07 7.34 -14.34
C LEU A 189 -15.93 6.39 -15.19
N SER A 190 -17.24 6.32 -14.94
CA SER A 190 -18.17 5.48 -15.72
C SER A 190 -18.17 5.86 -17.21
N ARG A 191 -18.16 7.17 -17.52
CA ARG A 191 -18.07 7.66 -18.91
C ARG A 191 -16.76 7.31 -19.59
N ILE A 192 -15.63 7.41 -18.87
CA ILE A 192 -14.31 7.04 -19.39
C ILE A 192 -14.25 5.55 -19.73
N ARG A 193 -14.83 4.70 -18.87
CA ARG A 193 -14.85 3.25 -19.07
C ARG A 193 -15.78 2.79 -20.19
N ASN A 194 -16.85 3.51 -20.45
CA ASN A 194 -17.88 3.18 -21.44
C ASN A 194 -18.07 4.33 -22.45
N PRO A 195 -17.12 4.57 -23.36
CA PRO A 195 -17.21 5.69 -24.30
C PRO A 195 -18.37 5.61 -25.30
N LYS A 196 -19.00 4.43 -25.46
CA LYS A 196 -20.17 4.23 -26.35
C LYS A 196 -21.48 4.82 -25.81
N ASN A 197 -21.55 5.23 -24.54
CA ASN A 197 -22.71 5.90 -23.93
C ASN A 197 -22.60 7.44 -23.99
N ARG A 198 -21.91 8.00 -24.98
CA ARG A 198 -21.99 9.44 -25.28
C ARG A 198 -23.32 9.68 -26.03
N ILE A 199 -24.36 10.08 -25.27
CA ILE A 199 -25.57 10.73 -25.83
C ILE A 199 -25.17 12.15 -26.23
#